data_c27e75759a2bdefc2bc00608b0e1bf94
#
_entry.id   c27e75759a2bdefc2bc00608b0e1bf94
#
_cell.length_a   1.000
_cell.length_b   1.000
_cell.length_c   1.000
_cell.angle_alpha   90.00
_cell.angle_beta   90.00
_cell.angle_gamma   90.00
#
_symmetry.space_group_name_H-M   'P 1'
#
loop_
_entity.id
_entity.type
_entity.pdbx_description
1 polymer ?
#
loop_
_entity_poly.entity_id
_entity_poly.type
_entity_poly.pdbx_seq_one_letter_code
_entity_poly.pdbx_strand_id
1 'polypeptide(L)'
;LKADPRHIAKCNKVRVKRWRDQCLFWDWNETVVDTKLGVIATAIKQVNQGSGPDIIAFQEVENAAILDRLRREYLDGLGYEYATLLEGNDRRGIDVAFLSKYQTQNARLHAIAFSEQQKERIGDTRPILEATFLLPGGERVTGLNVHFPAPYHPKEMRESAYKTLNRIVSQLPEDRAIFAAGDFNTTFAENREFAMLNRWVRPTWQVAHDLCSECPGTSFYPPKNEWSFLDMILWRPTQDWEMTSSYLANDTTEQMTTKGTPKRFSLPEATGVSDHWPLVLSVTTP
;
A
#
# COMPACT_ATOMS: atom_id res chain seq x y z
N LEU A 1 -21.52 -15.30 -10.60
CA LEU A 1 -21.23 -13.95 -11.14
C LEU A 1 -20.69 -14.02 -12.57
N LYS A 2 -19.81 -14.95 -12.92
CA LYS A 2 -19.17 -15.02 -14.25
C LYS A 2 -20.12 -15.41 -15.38
N ALA A 3 -21.19 -16.11 -15.09
CA ALA A 3 -22.24 -16.47 -16.07
C ALA A 3 -23.27 -15.35 -16.27
N ASP A 4 -23.23 -14.25 -15.49
CA ASP A 4 -24.16 -13.12 -15.64
C ASP A 4 -23.81 -12.32 -16.92
N PRO A 5 -24.75 -12.22 -17.89
CA PRO A 5 -24.51 -11.45 -19.13
C PRO A 5 -24.10 -10.00 -18.87
N ARG A 6 -24.55 -9.39 -17.77
CA ARG A 6 -24.20 -8.02 -17.38
C ARG A 6 -22.74 -7.92 -16.95
N HIS A 7 -22.21 -8.93 -16.25
CA HIS A 7 -20.79 -9.02 -15.89
C HIS A 7 -19.94 -9.17 -17.15
N ILE A 8 -20.29 -10.13 -18.03
CA ILE A 8 -19.60 -10.34 -19.32
C ILE A 8 -19.57 -9.05 -20.15
N ALA A 9 -20.70 -8.33 -20.24
CA ALA A 9 -20.79 -7.08 -20.97
C ALA A 9 -19.88 -5.98 -20.39
N LYS A 10 -19.73 -5.92 -19.05
CA LYS A 10 -18.77 -4.99 -18.38
C LYS A 10 -17.32 -5.37 -18.68
N CYS A 11 -16.97 -6.64 -18.53
CA CYS A 11 -15.61 -7.14 -18.80
C CYS A 11 -15.19 -6.88 -20.25
N ASN A 12 -16.09 -7.08 -21.21
CA ASN A 12 -15.81 -6.85 -22.63
C ASN A 12 -15.51 -5.40 -22.99
N LYS A 13 -15.86 -4.43 -22.12
CA LYS A 13 -15.50 -3.01 -22.29
C LYS A 13 -14.05 -2.70 -21.87
N VAL A 14 -13.39 -3.64 -21.18
CA VAL A 14 -11.99 -3.46 -20.75
C VAL A 14 -11.08 -3.54 -21.98
N ARG A 15 -10.37 -2.43 -22.28
CA ARG A 15 -9.55 -2.30 -23.49
C ARG A 15 -8.30 -3.17 -23.46
N VAL A 16 -7.64 -3.26 -22.30
CA VAL A 16 -6.42 -4.05 -22.13
C VAL A 16 -6.79 -5.54 -22.09
N LYS A 17 -6.32 -6.31 -23.09
CA LYS A 17 -6.64 -7.74 -23.24
C LYS A 17 -6.41 -8.53 -21.95
N ARG A 18 -5.24 -8.39 -21.32
CA ARG A 18 -4.90 -9.07 -20.06
C ARG A 18 -5.94 -8.81 -18.97
N TRP A 19 -6.34 -7.57 -18.74
CA TRP A 19 -7.30 -7.20 -17.70
C TRP A 19 -8.72 -7.66 -18.06
N ARG A 20 -9.05 -7.65 -19.35
CA ARG A 20 -10.31 -8.21 -19.84
C ARG A 20 -10.38 -9.72 -19.59
N ASP A 21 -9.30 -10.45 -19.89
CA ASP A 21 -9.24 -11.89 -19.67
C ASP A 21 -9.32 -12.23 -18.16
N GLN A 22 -8.67 -11.44 -17.30
CA GLN A 22 -8.81 -11.57 -15.85
C GLN A 22 -10.25 -11.35 -15.38
N CYS A 23 -10.90 -10.29 -15.86
CA CYS A 23 -12.29 -9.99 -15.54
C CYS A 23 -13.23 -11.12 -16.00
N LEU A 24 -13.00 -11.71 -17.15
CA LEU A 24 -13.85 -12.77 -17.72
C LEU A 24 -13.61 -14.14 -17.10
N PHE A 25 -12.35 -14.48 -16.81
CA PHE A 25 -11.95 -15.88 -16.57
C PHE A 25 -11.38 -16.16 -15.19
N TRP A 26 -10.92 -15.14 -14.44
CA TRP A 26 -10.43 -15.37 -13.09
C TRP A 26 -11.57 -15.71 -12.14
N ASP A 27 -11.46 -16.85 -11.47
CA ASP A 27 -12.45 -17.32 -10.50
C ASP A 27 -11.91 -17.19 -9.07
N TRP A 28 -12.40 -16.17 -8.37
CA TRP A 28 -12.10 -15.94 -6.97
C TRP A 28 -13.03 -16.80 -6.09
N ASN A 29 -12.91 -18.13 -6.23
CA ASN A 29 -13.58 -19.06 -5.33
C ASN A 29 -12.84 -19.15 -3.98
N GLU A 30 -13.45 -19.82 -2.99
CA GLU A 30 -12.89 -19.93 -1.64
C GLU A 30 -11.45 -20.46 -1.62
N THR A 31 -11.13 -21.49 -2.38
CA THR A 31 -9.79 -22.08 -2.44
C THR A 31 -8.74 -21.06 -2.94
N VAL A 32 -9.09 -20.26 -3.94
CA VAL A 32 -8.20 -19.21 -4.47
C VAL A 32 -8.00 -18.09 -3.44
N VAL A 33 -9.07 -17.69 -2.77
CA VAL A 33 -8.99 -16.69 -1.69
C VAL A 33 -8.12 -17.20 -0.56
N ASP A 34 -8.32 -18.44 -0.11
CA ASP A 34 -7.50 -19.08 0.93
C ASP A 34 -6.02 -19.12 0.55
N THR A 35 -5.72 -19.54 -0.67
CA THR A 35 -4.35 -19.54 -1.18
C THR A 35 -3.75 -18.15 -1.15
N LYS A 36 -4.47 -17.14 -1.62
CA LYS A 36 -4.01 -15.74 -1.63
C LYS A 36 -3.76 -15.21 -0.21
N LEU A 37 -4.66 -15.46 0.73
CA LEU A 37 -4.49 -15.06 2.13
C LEU A 37 -3.32 -15.79 2.77
N GLY A 38 -3.15 -17.08 2.48
CA GLY A 38 -2.03 -17.87 2.99
C GLY A 38 -0.66 -17.36 2.55
N VAL A 39 -0.48 -17.02 1.28
CA VAL A 39 0.80 -16.48 0.79
C VAL A 39 1.07 -15.07 1.31
N ILE A 40 0.03 -14.24 1.48
CA ILE A 40 0.16 -12.92 2.13
C ILE A 40 0.59 -13.10 3.61
N ALA A 41 -0.07 -13.99 4.34
CA ALA A 41 0.27 -14.26 5.74
C ALA A 41 1.70 -14.80 5.88
N THR A 42 2.15 -15.65 4.96
CA THR A 42 3.53 -16.15 4.94
C THR A 42 4.53 -15.00 4.76
N ALA A 43 4.25 -14.07 3.85
CA ALA A 43 5.10 -12.89 3.66
C ALA A 43 5.14 -11.99 4.93
N ILE A 44 4.00 -11.79 5.60
CA ILE A 44 3.93 -11.02 6.86
C ILE A 44 4.73 -11.70 7.98
N LYS A 45 4.62 -13.02 8.11
CA LYS A 45 5.30 -13.81 9.15
C LYS A 45 6.81 -13.85 9.04
N GLN A 46 7.40 -13.43 7.91
CA GLN A 46 8.86 -13.31 7.79
C GLN A 46 9.43 -12.10 8.54
N VAL A 47 8.63 -11.08 8.74
CA VAL A 47 9.05 -9.86 9.45
C VAL A 47 9.19 -10.15 10.94
N ASN A 48 10.21 -9.56 11.59
CA ASN A 48 10.45 -9.65 13.02
C ASN A 48 10.48 -11.11 13.54
N GLN A 49 11.21 -11.99 12.87
CA GLN A 49 11.45 -13.39 13.29
C GLN A 49 10.14 -14.19 13.52
N GLY A 50 9.13 -13.93 12.72
CA GLY A 50 7.85 -14.63 12.76
C GLY A 50 6.72 -13.88 13.46
N SER A 51 7.01 -12.79 14.17
CA SER A 51 5.98 -12.00 14.89
C SER A 51 5.25 -11.00 14.01
N GLY A 52 5.73 -10.76 12.79
CA GLY A 52 5.19 -9.73 11.89
C GLY A 52 5.45 -8.29 12.36
N PRO A 53 5.25 -7.28 11.51
CA PRO A 53 5.38 -5.87 11.89
C PRO A 53 4.28 -5.45 12.87
N ASP A 54 4.46 -4.37 13.59
CA ASP A 54 3.47 -3.91 14.58
C ASP A 54 2.27 -3.23 13.92
N ILE A 55 2.51 -2.54 12.80
CA ILE A 55 1.50 -1.88 11.99
C ILE A 55 1.74 -2.24 10.52
N ILE A 56 0.68 -2.62 9.81
CA ILE A 56 0.72 -2.93 8.37
C ILE A 56 -0.20 -1.96 7.63
N ALA A 57 0.31 -1.30 6.61
CA ALA A 57 -0.46 -0.51 5.66
C ALA A 57 -0.71 -1.34 4.40
N PHE A 58 -1.95 -1.70 4.15
CA PHE A 58 -2.39 -2.44 2.96
C PHE A 58 -2.96 -1.52 1.90
N GLN A 59 -2.72 -1.86 0.64
CA GLN A 59 -3.38 -1.27 -0.52
C GLN A 59 -4.14 -2.34 -1.29
N GLU A 60 -5.12 -1.91 -2.08
CA GLU A 60 -5.99 -2.79 -2.90
C GLU A 60 -6.79 -3.81 -2.08
N VAL A 61 -7.24 -3.43 -0.90
CA VAL A 61 -8.10 -4.26 -0.06
C VAL A 61 -9.55 -4.11 -0.54
N GLU A 62 -10.21 -5.24 -0.82
CA GLU A 62 -11.57 -5.24 -1.34
C GLU A 62 -12.61 -4.78 -0.30
N ASN A 63 -12.47 -5.25 0.96
CA ASN A 63 -13.41 -4.91 2.03
C ASN A 63 -12.87 -5.29 3.41
N ALA A 64 -13.56 -4.83 4.45
CA ALA A 64 -13.19 -5.12 5.84
C ALA A 64 -13.29 -6.63 6.18
N ALA A 65 -14.19 -7.38 5.54
CA ALA A 65 -14.38 -8.79 5.84
C ALA A 65 -13.17 -9.64 5.43
N ILE A 66 -12.55 -9.36 4.27
CA ILE A 66 -11.35 -10.08 3.84
C ILE A 66 -10.15 -9.75 4.72
N LEU A 67 -10.04 -8.50 5.19
CA LEU A 67 -8.99 -8.10 6.12
C LEU A 67 -9.16 -8.77 7.49
N ASP A 68 -10.40 -8.86 7.99
CA ASP A 68 -10.71 -9.54 9.24
C ASP A 68 -10.46 -11.05 9.14
N ARG A 69 -10.77 -11.67 8.00
CA ARG A 69 -10.45 -13.07 7.71
C ARG A 69 -8.94 -13.32 7.73
N LEU A 70 -8.15 -12.49 7.04
CA LEU A 70 -6.68 -12.57 7.08
C LEU A 70 -6.18 -12.55 8.52
N ARG A 71 -6.66 -11.59 9.32
CA ARG A 71 -6.26 -11.41 10.71
C ARG A 71 -6.58 -12.63 11.58
N ARG A 72 -7.83 -13.11 11.52
CA ARG A 72 -8.32 -14.17 12.42
C ARG A 72 -7.90 -15.57 12.04
N GLU A 73 -7.84 -15.87 10.73
CA GLU A 73 -7.63 -17.24 10.28
C GLU A 73 -6.17 -17.52 9.92
N TYR A 74 -5.42 -16.51 9.49
CA TYR A 74 -4.06 -16.67 8.96
C TYR A 74 -2.98 -16.03 9.83
N LEU A 75 -3.33 -15.00 10.59
CA LEU A 75 -2.41 -14.26 11.48
C LEU A 75 -2.78 -14.40 12.95
N ASP A 76 -3.62 -15.39 13.28
CA ASP A 76 -3.98 -15.69 14.66
C ASP A 76 -2.74 -15.89 15.53
N GLY A 77 -2.79 -15.41 16.77
CA GLY A 77 -1.68 -15.47 17.72
C GLY A 77 -0.57 -14.44 17.52
N LEU A 78 -0.59 -13.63 16.44
CA LEU A 78 0.41 -12.57 16.22
C LEU A 78 0.05 -11.22 16.85
N GLY A 79 -1.08 -11.13 17.54
CA GLY A 79 -1.50 -9.92 18.26
C GLY A 79 -2.15 -8.83 17.41
N TYR A 80 -2.52 -9.12 16.17
CA TYR A 80 -3.26 -8.16 15.33
C TYR A 80 -4.72 -8.08 15.77
N GLU A 81 -5.04 -7.18 16.68
CA GLU A 81 -6.39 -7.03 17.21
C GLU A 81 -7.21 -5.97 16.46
N TYR A 82 -6.56 -5.03 15.80
CA TYR A 82 -7.19 -3.84 15.22
C TYR A 82 -7.06 -3.82 13.70
N ALA A 83 -8.19 -3.95 13.01
CA ALA A 83 -8.31 -3.78 11.57
C ALA A 83 -9.06 -2.48 11.27
N THR A 84 -8.50 -1.61 10.45
CA THR A 84 -9.07 -0.31 10.12
C THR A 84 -9.18 -0.17 8.61
N LEU A 85 -10.40 -0.19 8.10
CA LEU A 85 -10.75 0.10 6.73
C LEU A 85 -12.00 0.98 6.73
N LEU A 86 -11.95 2.05 5.97
CA LEU A 86 -13.10 2.90 5.68
C LEU A 86 -13.33 2.90 4.17
N GLU A 87 -14.54 2.57 3.76
CA GLU A 87 -14.92 2.48 2.33
C GLU A 87 -14.73 3.84 1.64
N GLY A 88 -13.94 3.84 0.58
CA GLY A 88 -13.71 4.99 -0.29
C GLY A 88 -14.66 5.03 -1.49
N ASN A 89 -14.28 5.80 -2.50
CA ASN A 89 -15.10 6.01 -3.71
C ASN A 89 -14.47 5.42 -4.99
N ASP A 90 -13.46 4.54 -4.88
CA ASP A 90 -12.88 3.88 -6.04
C ASP A 90 -13.92 2.96 -6.70
N ARG A 91 -14.16 3.16 -7.99
CA ARG A 91 -15.15 2.37 -8.76
C ARG A 91 -14.80 0.88 -8.89
N ARG A 92 -13.56 0.52 -8.59
CA ARG A 92 -13.10 -0.88 -8.59
C ARG A 92 -13.42 -1.58 -7.27
N GLY A 93 -13.84 -0.83 -6.22
CA GLY A 93 -14.12 -1.36 -4.89
C GLY A 93 -12.85 -1.82 -4.17
N ILE A 94 -11.77 -1.05 -4.28
CA ILE A 94 -10.52 -1.31 -3.58
C ILE A 94 -10.14 -0.11 -2.73
N ASP A 95 -9.72 -0.39 -1.51
CA ASP A 95 -9.40 0.61 -0.51
C ASP A 95 -7.98 0.45 0.06
N VAL A 96 -7.61 1.36 0.93
CA VAL A 96 -6.43 1.28 1.78
C VAL A 96 -6.86 0.92 3.20
N ALA A 97 -6.05 0.11 3.89
CA ALA A 97 -6.39 -0.37 5.22
C ALA A 97 -5.17 -0.47 6.13
N PHE A 98 -5.39 -0.39 7.43
CA PHE A 98 -4.38 -0.75 8.43
C PHE A 98 -4.76 -2.03 9.17
N LEU A 99 -3.76 -2.84 9.47
CA LEU A 99 -3.82 -3.90 10.47
C LEU A 99 -2.77 -3.61 11.53
N SER A 100 -3.15 -3.64 12.80
CA SER A 100 -2.29 -3.21 13.90
C SER A 100 -2.42 -4.10 15.13
N LYS A 101 -1.31 -4.27 15.84
CA LYS A 101 -1.28 -4.82 17.19
C LYS A 101 -1.69 -3.77 18.23
N TYR A 102 -1.63 -2.50 17.88
CA TYR A 102 -1.94 -1.37 18.76
C TYR A 102 -3.35 -0.86 18.53
N GLN A 103 -3.98 -0.38 19.60
CA GLN A 103 -5.32 0.19 19.51
C GLN A 103 -5.37 1.34 18.51
N THR A 104 -6.28 1.22 17.56
CA THR A 104 -6.51 2.27 16.56
C THR A 104 -7.59 3.25 17.05
N GLN A 105 -7.32 4.53 16.91
CA GLN A 105 -8.20 5.64 17.28
C GLN A 105 -8.31 6.64 16.13
N ASN A 106 -9.41 7.41 16.12
CA ASN A 106 -9.59 8.56 15.21
C ASN A 106 -9.38 8.26 13.73
N ALA A 107 -9.84 7.12 13.24
CA ALA A 107 -9.74 6.77 11.83
C ALA A 107 -10.64 7.68 10.98
N ARG A 108 -10.09 8.24 9.89
CA ARG A 108 -10.83 9.08 8.93
C ARG A 108 -10.23 9.06 7.54
N LEU A 109 -11.06 9.33 6.55
CA LEU A 109 -10.64 9.49 5.15
C LEU A 109 -10.48 10.97 4.80
N HIS A 110 -9.40 11.27 4.08
CA HIS A 110 -9.14 12.57 3.50
C HIS A 110 -9.23 12.49 1.98
N ALA A 111 -10.19 13.18 1.41
CA ALA A 111 -10.28 13.30 -0.04
C ALA A 111 -9.07 14.08 -0.58
N ILE A 112 -8.48 13.59 -1.67
CA ILE A 112 -7.42 14.32 -2.37
C ILE A 112 -8.04 15.53 -3.06
N ALA A 113 -7.41 16.69 -2.88
CA ALA A 113 -7.87 17.96 -3.46
C ALA A 113 -7.48 18.06 -4.94
N PHE A 114 -8.22 17.39 -5.80
CA PHE A 114 -8.03 17.45 -7.26
C PHE A 114 -8.59 18.77 -7.83
N SER A 115 -7.93 19.29 -8.89
CA SER A 115 -8.44 20.44 -9.65
C SER A 115 -9.68 20.05 -10.47
N GLU A 116 -10.44 21.04 -10.95
CA GLU A 116 -11.61 20.79 -11.81
C GLU A 116 -11.27 19.97 -13.05
N GLN A 117 -10.10 20.22 -13.68
CA GLN A 117 -9.64 19.48 -14.87
C GLN A 117 -9.29 18.02 -14.57
N GLN A 118 -8.99 17.69 -13.30
CA GLN A 118 -8.66 16.34 -12.85
C GLN A 118 -9.91 15.53 -12.48
N LYS A 119 -11.04 16.19 -12.18
CA LYS A 119 -12.26 15.53 -11.65
C LYS A 119 -12.85 14.46 -12.56
N GLU A 120 -12.65 14.54 -13.84
CA GLU A 120 -13.12 13.50 -14.78
C GLU A 120 -12.36 12.18 -14.68
N ARG A 121 -11.21 12.18 -13.99
CA ARG A 121 -10.28 11.05 -13.90
C ARG A 121 -10.17 10.46 -12.47
N ILE A 122 -11.04 10.87 -11.55
CA ILE A 122 -10.94 10.46 -10.12
C ILE A 122 -11.65 9.14 -9.80
N GLY A 123 -12.32 8.54 -10.76
CA GLY A 123 -13.17 7.36 -10.52
C GLY A 123 -12.42 6.10 -10.10
N ASP A 124 -11.11 6.09 -10.21
CA ASP A 124 -10.21 5.01 -9.78
C ASP A 124 -9.11 5.56 -8.86
N THR A 125 -9.41 6.58 -8.09
CA THR A 125 -8.55 7.15 -7.05
C THR A 125 -9.13 6.91 -5.66
N ARG A 126 -8.28 6.86 -4.66
CA ARG A 126 -8.62 6.59 -3.26
C ARG A 126 -8.31 7.80 -2.39
N PRO A 127 -9.08 8.02 -1.32
CA PRO A 127 -8.72 8.98 -0.28
C PRO A 127 -7.51 8.47 0.52
N ILE A 128 -6.88 9.36 1.27
CA ILE A 128 -5.83 9.02 2.24
C ILE A 128 -6.52 8.59 3.53
N LEU A 129 -6.19 7.42 4.06
CA LEU A 129 -6.67 6.93 5.36
C LEU A 129 -5.73 7.40 6.46
N GLU A 130 -6.24 8.19 7.39
CA GLU A 130 -5.57 8.55 8.64
C GLU A 130 -6.06 7.65 9.77
N ALA A 131 -5.14 7.17 10.61
CA ALA A 131 -5.44 6.48 11.86
C ALA A 131 -4.36 6.80 12.89
N THR A 132 -4.75 6.88 14.17
CA THR A 132 -3.81 7.06 15.29
C THR A 132 -3.72 5.76 16.07
N PHE A 133 -2.50 5.32 16.34
CA PHE A 133 -2.19 4.10 17.10
C PHE A 133 -1.69 4.49 18.49
N LEU A 134 -2.25 3.85 19.52
CA LEU A 134 -1.85 4.03 20.91
C LEU A 134 -0.88 2.89 21.29
N LEU A 135 0.36 3.24 21.53
CA LEU A 135 1.40 2.30 21.94
C LEU A 135 1.27 1.92 23.42
N PRO A 136 1.87 0.79 23.86
CA PRO A 136 1.79 0.33 25.24
C PRO A 136 2.31 1.33 26.29
N GLY A 137 3.27 2.17 25.93
CA GLY A 137 3.80 3.26 26.78
C GLY A 137 2.91 4.49 26.88
N GLY A 138 1.84 4.57 26.09
CA GLY A 138 0.92 5.72 26.03
C GLY A 138 1.22 6.69 24.90
N GLU A 139 2.32 6.49 24.18
CA GLU A 139 2.69 7.29 23.01
C GLU A 139 1.68 7.09 21.88
N ARG A 140 1.55 8.10 21.04
CA ARG A 140 0.65 8.07 19.89
C ARG A 140 1.42 8.29 18.61
N VAL A 141 1.21 7.38 17.66
CA VAL A 141 1.73 7.49 16.28
C VAL A 141 0.55 7.66 15.34
N THR A 142 0.62 8.62 14.42
CA THR A 142 -0.39 8.81 13.37
C THR A 142 0.12 8.22 12.06
N GLY A 143 -0.61 7.27 11.50
CA GLY A 143 -0.36 6.70 10.18
C GLY A 143 -1.27 7.31 9.12
N LEU A 144 -0.69 7.58 7.96
CA LEU A 144 -1.38 8.02 6.75
C LEU A 144 -1.15 6.96 5.67
N ASN A 145 -2.19 6.16 5.36
CA ASN A 145 -2.10 5.15 4.32
C ASN A 145 -2.55 5.72 2.98
N VAL A 146 -1.71 5.55 1.97
CA VAL A 146 -1.91 6.14 0.65
C VAL A 146 -1.91 5.09 -0.45
N HIS A 147 -2.71 5.34 -1.48
CA HIS A 147 -2.57 4.71 -2.78
C HIS A 147 -2.87 5.77 -3.84
N PHE A 148 -1.83 6.44 -4.30
CA PHE A 148 -1.92 7.59 -5.20
C PHE A 148 -2.34 7.21 -6.62
N PRO A 149 -2.74 8.19 -7.44
CA PRO A 149 -3.09 7.94 -8.84
C PRO A 149 -1.97 7.23 -9.60
N ALA A 150 -2.33 6.14 -10.28
CA ALA A 150 -1.39 5.28 -11.01
C ALA A 150 -0.62 6.05 -12.10
N PRO A 151 0.55 5.54 -12.57
CA PRO A 151 1.41 6.25 -13.53
C PRO A 151 0.77 6.58 -14.88
N TYR A 152 -0.34 5.93 -15.25
CA TYR A 152 -1.09 6.30 -16.48
C TYR A 152 -1.93 7.58 -16.33
N HIS A 153 -2.15 8.06 -15.09
CA HIS A 153 -2.71 9.38 -14.83
C HIS A 153 -1.64 10.47 -15.01
N PRO A 154 -2.05 11.70 -15.35
CA PRO A 154 -1.13 12.84 -15.35
C PRO A 154 -0.40 12.98 -14.02
N LYS A 155 0.89 13.35 -14.07
CA LYS A 155 1.70 13.54 -12.84
C LYS A 155 1.10 14.59 -11.90
N GLU A 156 0.39 15.58 -12.44
CA GLU A 156 -0.29 16.64 -11.68
C GLU A 156 -1.30 16.08 -10.68
N MET A 157 -1.86 14.90 -10.94
CA MET A 157 -2.74 14.22 -9.98
C MET A 157 -1.94 13.68 -8.79
N ARG A 158 -0.74 13.14 -9.00
CA ARG A 158 0.16 12.74 -7.90
C ARG A 158 0.69 13.96 -7.16
N GLU A 159 1.01 15.06 -7.85
CA GLU A 159 1.35 16.32 -7.18
C GLU A 159 0.21 16.82 -6.28
N SER A 160 -1.05 16.73 -6.73
CA SER A 160 -2.23 17.06 -5.91
C SER A 160 -2.35 16.16 -4.68
N ALA A 161 -2.02 14.87 -4.82
CA ALA A 161 -2.01 13.91 -3.72
C ALA A 161 -0.91 14.23 -2.69
N TYR A 162 0.32 14.52 -3.12
CA TYR A 162 1.40 14.97 -2.23
C TYR A 162 1.06 16.29 -1.50
N LYS A 163 0.49 17.27 -2.20
CA LYS A 163 0.03 18.52 -1.58
C LYS A 163 -1.01 18.27 -0.52
N THR A 164 -1.96 17.36 -0.78
CA THR A 164 -2.99 16.97 0.18
C THR A 164 -2.37 16.29 1.39
N LEU A 165 -1.45 15.33 1.19
CA LEU A 165 -0.73 14.66 2.26
C LEU A 165 0.01 15.66 3.16
N ASN A 166 0.81 16.55 2.58
CA ASN A 166 1.58 17.54 3.34
C ASN A 166 0.68 18.54 4.08
N ARG A 167 -0.47 18.91 3.49
CA ARG A 167 -1.47 19.74 4.18
C ARG A 167 -2.09 19.03 5.39
N ILE A 168 -2.38 17.73 5.29
CA ILE A 168 -2.86 16.97 6.46
C ILE A 168 -1.83 17.02 7.57
N VAL A 169 -0.58 16.73 7.25
CA VAL A 169 0.52 16.69 8.22
C VAL A 169 0.77 18.04 8.87
N SER A 170 0.67 19.15 8.13
CA SER A 170 0.84 20.49 8.69
C SER A 170 -0.27 20.91 9.69
N GLN A 171 -1.37 20.16 9.73
CA GLN A 171 -2.48 20.38 10.68
C GLN A 171 -2.37 19.50 11.93
N LEU A 172 -1.43 18.54 11.96
CA LEU A 172 -1.19 17.66 13.10
C LEU A 172 -0.16 18.28 14.05
N PRO A 173 -0.21 17.96 15.35
CA PRO A 173 0.75 18.47 16.34
C PRO A 173 2.20 18.22 15.91
N GLU A 174 3.09 19.19 16.17
CA GLU A 174 4.50 19.10 15.74
C GLU A 174 5.26 17.98 16.44
N ASP A 175 4.94 17.71 17.69
CA ASP A 175 5.54 16.65 18.52
C ASP A 175 4.99 15.25 18.21
N ARG A 176 3.93 15.15 17.41
CA ARG A 176 3.32 13.88 17.04
C ARG A 176 4.24 13.09 16.10
N ALA A 177 4.56 11.85 16.45
CA ALA A 177 5.15 10.90 15.51
C ALA A 177 4.17 10.59 14.38
N ILE A 178 4.60 10.78 13.13
CA ILE A 178 3.76 10.58 11.94
C ILE A 178 4.53 9.80 10.89
N PHE A 179 3.87 8.81 10.31
CA PHE A 179 4.34 8.17 9.08
C PHE A 179 3.29 8.23 7.99
N ALA A 180 3.73 8.20 6.74
CA ALA A 180 2.89 7.93 5.60
C ALA A 180 3.44 6.69 4.88
N ALA A 181 2.58 5.70 4.64
CA ALA A 181 2.98 4.45 4.00
C ALA A 181 2.00 4.06 2.89
N GLY A 182 2.48 3.38 1.87
CA GLY A 182 1.67 2.85 0.79
C GLY A 182 2.26 3.07 -0.58
N ASP A 183 1.42 2.90 -1.59
CA ASP A 183 1.77 3.08 -3.00
C ASP A 183 1.61 4.55 -3.42
N PHE A 184 2.73 5.24 -3.57
CA PHE A 184 2.77 6.63 -4.04
C PHE A 184 2.76 6.73 -5.57
N ASN A 185 2.88 5.62 -6.26
CA ASN A 185 2.83 5.52 -7.72
C ASN A 185 3.78 6.50 -8.46
N THR A 186 4.83 6.96 -7.79
CA THR A 186 5.86 7.83 -8.39
C THR A 186 6.98 6.97 -8.93
N THR A 187 7.05 6.81 -10.24
CA THR A 187 8.07 5.98 -10.89
C THR A 187 9.46 6.60 -10.78
N PHE A 188 10.50 5.76 -10.91
CA PHE A 188 11.88 6.24 -11.00
C PHE A 188 12.06 7.28 -12.12
N ALA A 189 11.49 7.00 -13.32
CA ALA A 189 11.55 7.93 -14.44
C ALA A 189 10.89 9.27 -14.12
N GLU A 190 9.70 9.26 -13.52
CA GLU A 190 8.99 10.48 -13.13
C GLU A 190 9.76 11.28 -12.07
N ASN A 191 10.28 10.58 -11.05
CA ASN A 191 11.08 11.24 -10.02
C ASN A 191 12.36 11.86 -10.59
N ARG A 192 13.05 11.15 -11.48
CA ARG A 192 14.26 11.65 -12.16
C ARG A 192 13.96 12.88 -13.03
N GLU A 193 12.84 12.88 -13.77
CA GLU A 193 12.49 13.95 -14.69
C GLU A 193 12.00 15.21 -13.98
N PHE A 194 11.17 15.04 -12.93
CA PHE A 194 10.46 16.14 -12.28
C PHE A 194 10.90 16.40 -10.84
N ALA A 195 11.88 15.67 -10.32
CA ALA A 195 12.38 15.74 -8.95
C ALA A 195 11.25 15.64 -7.89
N MET A 196 10.31 14.70 -8.11
CA MET A 196 9.08 14.59 -7.31
C MET A 196 9.37 14.46 -5.81
N LEU A 197 10.32 13.60 -5.43
CA LEU A 197 10.67 13.41 -4.02
C LEU A 197 11.33 14.68 -3.43
N ASN A 198 12.23 15.32 -4.16
CA ASN A 198 12.88 16.55 -3.67
C ASN A 198 11.87 17.70 -3.51
N ARG A 199 10.86 17.76 -4.36
CA ARG A 199 9.86 18.83 -4.32
C ARG A 199 8.76 18.61 -3.29
N TRP A 200 8.31 17.37 -3.11
CA TRP A 200 7.09 17.08 -2.36
C TRP A 200 7.29 16.23 -1.10
N VAL A 201 8.41 15.51 -1.00
CA VAL A 201 8.68 14.59 0.12
C VAL A 201 9.75 15.14 1.04
N ARG A 202 10.98 15.32 0.56
CA ARG A 202 12.13 15.65 1.39
C ARG A 202 12.04 16.95 2.21
N PRO A 203 11.25 17.97 1.84
CA PRO A 203 11.06 19.14 2.72
C PRO A 203 10.33 18.85 4.04
N THR A 204 9.59 17.75 4.12
CA THR A 204 8.77 17.39 5.30
C THR A 204 9.16 16.04 5.90
N TRP A 205 9.71 15.13 5.08
CA TRP A 205 9.84 13.73 5.40
C TRP A 205 11.25 13.19 5.22
N GLN A 206 11.62 12.26 6.10
CA GLN A 206 12.66 11.28 5.84
C GLN A 206 12.03 10.09 5.09
N VAL A 207 12.82 9.41 4.27
CA VAL A 207 12.34 8.33 3.40
C VAL A 207 12.99 7.03 3.83
N ALA A 208 12.18 6.01 4.14
CA ALA A 208 12.68 4.75 4.68
C ALA A 208 13.69 4.06 3.76
N HIS A 209 13.46 4.06 2.44
CA HIS A 209 14.36 3.38 1.51
C HIS A 209 15.73 4.04 1.38
N ASP A 210 15.95 5.24 1.91
CA ASP A 210 17.30 5.83 2.02
C ASP A 210 18.20 5.01 2.97
N LEU A 211 17.59 4.20 3.88
CA LEU A 211 18.31 3.28 4.77
C LEU A 211 18.52 1.88 4.15
N CYS A 212 18.04 1.64 2.95
CA CYS A 212 18.12 0.33 2.27
C CYS A 212 18.98 0.43 1.00
N SER A 213 20.31 0.51 1.16
CA SER A 213 21.23 0.69 0.04
C SER A 213 21.23 -0.42 -1.00
N GLU A 214 20.89 -1.66 -0.58
CA GLU A 214 20.86 -2.84 -1.45
C GLU A 214 19.47 -3.09 -2.08
N CYS A 215 18.46 -2.28 -1.76
CA CYS A 215 17.12 -2.44 -2.29
C CYS A 215 17.01 -1.85 -3.71
N PRO A 216 16.65 -2.65 -4.72
CA PRO A 216 16.51 -2.12 -6.08
C PRO A 216 15.25 -1.27 -6.28
N GLY A 217 14.22 -1.53 -5.49
CA GLY A 217 12.89 -0.92 -5.56
C GLY A 217 11.82 -1.90 -5.09
N THR A 218 10.61 -1.43 -4.91
CA THR A 218 9.47 -2.26 -4.51
C THR A 218 8.72 -2.85 -5.70
N SER A 219 8.82 -2.25 -6.88
CA SER A 219 8.15 -2.68 -8.11
C SER A 219 9.10 -2.66 -9.30
N PHE A 220 8.94 -3.62 -10.21
CA PHE A 220 9.74 -3.75 -11.42
C PHE A 220 8.89 -3.63 -12.67
N TYR A 221 9.28 -2.75 -13.60
CA TYR A 221 8.61 -2.55 -14.86
C TYR A 221 9.38 -3.23 -16.02
N PRO A 222 8.99 -4.45 -16.43
CA PRO A 222 9.74 -5.26 -17.40
C PRO A 222 9.99 -4.58 -18.75
N PRO A 223 9.04 -3.79 -19.33
CA PRO A 223 9.26 -3.20 -20.66
C PRO A 223 10.42 -2.21 -20.73
N LYS A 224 10.80 -1.60 -19.60
CA LYS A 224 11.93 -0.67 -19.50
C LYS A 224 13.10 -1.24 -18.70
N ASN A 225 12.97 -2.44 -18.15
CA ASN A 225 13.94 -3.03 -17.21
C ASN A 225 14.25 -2.07 -16.07
N GLU A 226 13.21 -1.46 -15.49
CA GLU A 226 13.32 -0.36 -14.54
C GLU A 226 12.67 -0.72 -13.20
N TRP A 227 13.42 -0.52 -12.12
CA TRP A 227 12.92 -0.59 -10.75
C TRP A 227 12.43 0.78 -10.28
N SER A 228 11.42 0.77 -9.43
CA SER A 228 10.90 1.96 -8.75
C SER A 228 10.55 1.65 -7.31
N PHE A 229 10.76 2.58 -6.39
CA PHE A 229 10.11 2.59 -5.10
C PHE A 229 8.73 3.22 -5.24
N LEU A 230 7.77 2.46 -5.79
CA LEU A 230 6.38 2.90 -5.86
C LEU A 230 5.77 2.93 -4.45
N ASP A 231 6.11 1.91 -3.65
CA ASP A 231 5.75 1.85 -2.24
C ASP A 231 6.85 2.50 -1.41
N MET A 232 6.45 3.42 -0.56
CA MET A 232 7.36 4.12 0.33
C MET A 232 6.80 4.15 1.75
N ILE A 233 7.70 4.28 2.72
CA ILE A 233 7.38 4.69 4.07
C ILE A 233 8.11 6.01 4.30
N LEU A 234 7.33 7.05 4.58
CA LEU A 234 7.80 8.39 4.88
C LEU A 234 7.63 8.61 6.38
N TRP A 235 8.65 9.13 7.02
CA TRP A 235 8.66 9.43 8.45
C TRP A 235 8.86 10.91 8.67
N ARG A 236 7.96 11.55 9.44
CA ARG A 236 8.17 12.93 9.86
C ARG A 236 9.14 12.94 11.05
N PRO A 237 10.34 13.55 10.92
CA PRO A 237 11.32 13.60 12.00
C PRO A 237 10.72 14.25 13.26
N THR A 238 10.97 13.65 14.41
CA THR A 238 10.68 14.19 15.74
C THR A 238 11.89 14.04 16.63
N GLN A 239 11.93 14.71 17.76
CA GLN A 239 13.11 14.73 18.63
C GLN A 239 13.39 13.35 19.25
N ASP A 240 12.34 12.57 19.53
CA ASP A 240 12.42 11.36 20.36
C ASP A 240 12.30 10.05 19.57
N TRP A 241 12.09 10.13 18.24
CA TRP A 241 11.87 8.99 17.38
C TRP A 241 12.85 8.99 16.20
N GLU A 242 13.53 7.87 15.98
CA GLU A 242 14.51 7.71 14.93
C GLU A 242 14.25 6.48 14.06
N MET A 243 14.40 6.64 12.74
CA MET A 243 14.42 5.52 11.81
C MET A 243 15.74 4.76 11.99
N THR A 244 15.69 3.45 12.24
CA THR A 244 16.88 2.64 12.53
C THR A 244 17.28 1.70 11.42
N SER A 245 16.31 1.13 10.70
CA SER A 245 16.58 0.23 9.57
C SER A 245 15.39 0.18 8.62
N SER A 246 15.67 -0.12 7.36
CA SER A 246 14.66 -0.40 6.36
C SER A 246 15.14 -1.51 5.43
N TYR A 247 14.23 -2.37 5.01
CA TYR A 247 14.51 -3.50 4.10
C TYR A 247 13.24 -3.94 3.37
N LEU A 248 13.43 -4.75 2.31
CA LEU A 248 12.34 -5.40 1.59
C LEU A 248 12.04 -6.76 2.23
N ALA A 249 10.77 -7.02 2.58
CA ALA A 249 10.34 -8.33 3.06
C ALA A 249 9.96 -9.23 1.86
N ASN A 250 10.96 -9.77 1.17
CA ASN A 250 10.79 -10.50 -0.09
C ASN A 250 11.49 -11.89 -0.09
N ASP A 251 11.62 -12.52 1.08
CA ASP A 251 12.41 -13.74 1.25
C ASP A 251 11.68 -15.03 0.84
N THR A 252 10.35 -14.99 0.55
CA THR A 252 9.66 -16.23 0.11
C THR A 252 9.80 -16.47 -1.38
N THR A 253 9.88 -17.75 -1.76
CA THR A 253 9.87 -18.17 -3.17
C THR A 253 8.59 -17.73 -3.90
N GLU A 254 7.47 -17.59 -3.17
CA GLU A 254 6.20 -17.13 -3.74
C GLU A 254 6.20 -15.63 -4.07
N GLN A 255 7.06 -14.85 -3.43
CA GLN A 255 7.18 -13.41 -3.70
C GLN A 255 8.08 -13.10 -4.90
N MET A 256 8.83 -14.08 -5.41
CA MET A 256 9.90 -13.83 -6.37
C MET A 256 9.74 -14.66 -7.64
N THR A 257 9.92 -14.02 -8.79
CA THR A 257 10.08 -14.72 -10.06
C THR A 257 11.46 -15.33 -10.18
N THR A 258 11.67 -16.23 -11.13
CA THR A 258 13.01 -16.80 -11.45
C THR A 258 14.03 -15.74 -11.88
N LYS A 259 13.59 -14.52 -12.19
CA LYS A 259 14.46 -13.38 -12.55
C LYS A 259 14.76 -12.46 -11.37
N GLY A 260 14.32 -12.81 -10.16
CA GLY A 260 14.53 -11.99 -8.98
C GLY A 260 13.70 -10.71 -8.98
N THR A 261 12.47 -10.74 -9.50
CA THR A 261 11.53 -9.60 -9.50
C THR A 261 10.23 -10.00 -8.78
N PRO A 262 9.40 -9.04 -8.35
CA PRO A 262 8.12 -9.35 -7.70
C PRO A 262 7.26 -10.31 -8.53
N LYS A 263 6.71 -11.34 -7.88
CA LYS A 263 5.85 -12.35 -8.50
C LYS A 263 4.40 -12.07 -8.18
N ARG A 264 3.72 -11.46 -9.16
CA ARG A 264 2.29 -11.17 -9.06
C ARG A 264 1.48 -12.45 -8.87
N PHE A 265 0.47 -12.39 -8.00
CA PHE A 265 -0.51 -13.46 -7.90
C PHE A 265 -1.25 -13.64 -9.23
N SER A 266 -1.37 -14.88 -9.69
CA SER A 266 -1.99 -15.20 -10.99
C SER A 266 -2.83 -16.47 -10.93
N LEU A 267 -3.87 -16.51 -11.76
CA LEU A 267 -4.72 -17.65 -11.97
C LEU A 267 -4.54 -18.19 -13.41
N PRO A 268 -4.78 -19.48 -13.64
CA PRO A 268 -5.39 -20.48 -12.74
C PRO A 268 -4.44 -21.11 -11.72
N GLU A 269 -3.11 -20.91 -11.82
CA GLU A 269 -2.11 -21.60 -11.01
C GLU A 269 -2.18 -21.23 -9.51
N ALA A 270 -2.82 -20.12 -9.18
CA ALA A 270 -2.92 -19.55 -7.83
C ALA A 270 -1.53 -19.42 -7.16
N THR A 271 -0.55 -18.87 -7.87
CA THR A 271 0.82 -18.66 -7.42
C THR A 271 1.21 -17.20 -7.44
N GLY A 272 2.25 -16.85 -6.66
CA GLY A 272 2.71 -15.49 -6.49
C GLY A 272 2.03 -14.79 -5.32
N VAL A 273 2.49 -13.58 -4.98
CA VAL A 273 1.94 -12.77 -3.89
C VAL A 273 1.46 -11.42 -4.41
N SER A 274 2.36 -10.60 -4.93
CA SER A 274 2.10 -9.25 -5.43
C SER A 274 3.12 -8.88 -6.49
N ASP A 275 2.80 -7.94 -7.38
CA ASP A 275 3.75 -7.29 -8.28
C ASP A 275 4.54 -6.16 -7.58
N HIS A 276 4.34 -6.00 -6.28
CA HIS A 276 5.15 -5.17 -5.40
C HIS A 276 5.72 -5.98 -4.24
N TRP A 277 6.92 -5.63 -3.77
CA TRP A 277 7.49 -6.16 -2.55
C TRP A 277 7.19 -5.26 -1.35
N PRO A 278 6.86 -5.83 -0.20
CA PRO A 278 6.65 -5.05 1.01
C PRO A 278 7.95 -4.36 1.47
N LEU A 279 7.85 -3.09 1.81
CA LEU A 279 8.92 -2.32 2.46
C LEU A 279 8.67 -2.31 3.97
N VAL A 280 9.70 -2.54 4.76
CA VAL A 280 9.67 -2.51 6.23
C VAL A 280 10.52 -1.35 6.73
N LEU A 281 10.04 -0.66 7.75
CA LEU A 281 10.77 0.35 8.51
C LEU A 281 10.75 -0.01 9.99
N SER A 282 11.90 0.04 10.64
CA SER A 282 12.01 0.01 12.10
C SER A 282 12.33 1.40 12.63
N VAL A 283 11.67 1.76 13.72
CA VAL A 283 11.91 3.02 14.43
C VAL A 283 12.14 2.73 15.91
N THR A 284 13.01 3.51 16.55
CA THR A 284 13.08 3.55 18.02
C THR A 284 11.94 4.40 18.54
N THR A 285 11.40 3.98 19.68
CA THR A 285 10.42 4.76 20.47
C THR A 285 11.12 5.44 21.62
N PRO A 286 10.59 6.53 22.17
CA PRO A 286 11.10 7.19 23.38
C PRO A 286 11.24 6.25 24.56
#